data_074c04706c50f2b20e680350331abeec
#
_entry.id   074c04706c50f2b20e680350331abeec
#
_cell.length_a   1.000
_cell.length_b   1.000
_cell.length_c   1.000
_cell.angle_alpha   90.00
_cell.angle_beta   90.00
_cell.angle_gamma   90.00
#
_symmetry.space_group_name_H-M   'P 1'
#
loop_
_entity.id
_entity.type
_entity.pdbx_description
1 polymer ?
#
loop_
_entity_poly.entity_id
_entity_poly.type
_entity_poly.pdbx_seq_one_letter_code
_entity_poly.pdbx_strand_id
1 'polypeptide(L)'
;LQRPLEQIAALVGPGGLVAPEDAGGLLSDARGLYRGAAALIVAPRSVEECAKVLAICNAARIGVVPQGGNTGYCGGATPFDGERQILLLLRRLNRVRDIDAVGFTLTAEAGVVLAAAQAAARERGLLLPLSMGSEGSCQLGGNLATNAGGLAVLRYGTARDLVLGLEVVLPSGAVLSELKSLRKDNTGYDLKSLFLGSEGTLGVITAAVLELHPAPRSRQTAWIGVASVDAACRLLA
;
A
#
# COMPACT_ATOMS: atom_id res chain seq x y z
N LEU A 1 -5.78 -24.18 16.60
CA LEU A 1 -5.10 -23.25 15.67
C LEU A 1 -4.41 -23.95 14.50
N GLN A 2 -3.87 -25.14 14.69
CA GLN A 2 -3.10 -25.86 13.66
C GLN A 2 -3.91 -26.07 12.37
N ARG A 3 -5.14 -26.60 12.44
CA ARG A 3 -5.99 -26.87 11.27
C ARG A 3 -6.28 -25.63 10.39
N PRO A 4 -6.65 -24.44 10.93
CA PRO A 4 -6.78 -23.23 10.12
C PRO A 4 -5.47 -22.78 9.43
N LEU A 5 -4.32 -22.90 10.10
CA LEU A 5 -3.03 -22.57 9.49
C LEU A 5 -2.68 -23.53 8.36
N GLU A 6 -2.95 -24.83 8.51
CA GLU A 6 -2.79 -25.82 7.44
C GLU A 6 -3.71 -25.53 6.23
N GLN A 7 -4.96 -25.10 6.50
CA GLN A 7 -5.89 -24.68 5.44
C GLN A 7 -5.38 -23.46 4.67
N ILE A 8 -4.85 -22.47 5.38
CA ILE A 8 -4.25 -21.28 4.76
C ILE A 8 -3.02 -21.68 3.93
N ALA A 9 -2.15 -22.52 4.48
CA ALA A 9 -0.96 -23.00 3.78
C ALA A 9 -1.31 -23.75 2.49
N ALA A 10 -2.30 -24.66 2.56
CA ALA A 10 -2.79 -25.38 1.38
C ALA A 10 -3.43 -24.44 0.34
N LEU A 11 -4.14 -23.40 0.78
CA LEU A 11 -4.81 -22.43 -0.08
C LEU A 11 -3.81 -21.61 -0.91
N VAL A 12 -2.77 -21.07 -0.27
CA VAL A 12 -1.78 -20.21 -0.96
C VAL A 12 -0.72 -21.03 -1.71
N GLY A 13 -0.60 -22.32 -1.36
CA GLY A 13 0.38 -23.24 -1.94
C GLY A 13 1.83 -22.89 -1.61
N PRO A 14 2.80 -23.73 -2.06
CA PRO A 14 4.22 -23.54 -1.72
C PRO A 14 4.78 -22.17 -2.14
N GLY A 15 4.38 -21.67 -3.31
CA GLY A 15 4.81 -20.35 -3.80
C GLY A 15 4.21 -19.15 -3.06
N GLY A 16 3.22 -19.38 -2.21
CA GLY A 16 2.60 -18.37 -1.37
C GLY A 16 3.05 -18.42 0.10
N LEU A 17 3.88 -19.37 0.47
CA LEU A 17 4.48 -19.49 1.80
C LEU A 17 5.87 -18.88 1.83
N VAL A 18 6.24 -18.32 2.97
CA VAL A 18 7.62 -17.91 3.27
C VAL A 18 8.14 -18.81 4.37
N ALA A 19 9.25 -19.49 4.09
CA ALA A 19 9.90 -20.35 5.06
C ALA A 19 10.48 -19.53 6.23
N PRO A 20 10.56 -20.09 7.45
CA PRO A 20 11.10 -19.37 8.61
C PRO A 20 12.52 -18.82 8.38
N GLU A 21 13.36 -19.54 7.65
CA GLU A 21 14.70 -19.12 7.28
C GLU A 21 14.74 -17.88 6.37
N ASP A 22 13.70 -17.67 5.57
CA ASP A 22 13.55 -16.54 4.65
C ASP A 22 12.80 -15.34 5.29
N ALA A 23 12.32 -15.50 6.53
CA ALA A 23 11.52 -14.50 7.22
C ALA A 23 12.34 -13.27 7.70
N GLY A 24 13.65 -13.38 7.81
CA GLY A 24 14.65 -12.40 8.21
C GLY A 24 14.16 -10.97 8.52
N GLY A 25 14.18 -10.11 7.51
CA GLY A 25 13.75 -8.72 7.65
C GLY A 25 12.24 -8.49 7.68
N LEU A 26 11.40 -9.52 7.47
CA LEU A 26 9.94 -9.36 7.43
C LEU A 26 9.33 -9.25 8.84
N LEU A 27 10.00 -9.80 9.86
CA LEU A 27 9.56 -9.82 11.25
C LEU A 27 10.16 -8.69 12.09
N SER A 28 10.79 -7.71 11.46
CA SER A 28 11.37 -6.54 12.11
C SER A 28 11.04 -5.30 11.30
N ASP A 29 10.84 -4.16 11.97
CA ASP A 29 10.68 -2.88 11.29
C ASP A 29 12.02 -2.40 10.68
N ALA A 30 11.95 -1.41 9.79
CA ALA A 30 13.10 -0.89 9.06
C ALA A 30 14.22 -0.31 9.96
N ARG A 31 13.91 0.07 11.21
CA ARG A 31 14.88 0.59 12.19
C ARG A 31 15.33 -0.46 13.21
N GLY A 32 14.74 -1.67 13.17
CA GLY A 32 15.02 -2.73 14.13
C GLY A 32 14.54 -2.45 15.56
N LEU A 33 13.63 -1.49 15.74
CA LEU A 33 13.04 -1.15 17.05
C LEU A 33 11.94 -2.12 17.45
N TYR A 34 11.23 -2.65 16.47
CA TYR A 34 10.14 -3.62 16.65
C TYR A 34 10.56 -4.94 16.03
N ARG A 35 10.52 -5.99 16.83
CA ARG A 35 10.77 -7.37 16.40
C ARG A 35 9.67 -8.26 16.93
N GLY A 36 9.24 -9.20 16.11
CA GLY A 36 8.16 -10.08 16.48
C GLY A 36 8.24 -11.45 15.83
N ALA A 37 7.13 -12.15 15.86
CA ALA A 37 6.97 -13.48 15.31
C ALA A 37 5.58 -13.64 14.67
N ALA A 38 5.44 -14.56 13.76
CA ALA A 38 4.18 -14.92 13.13
C ALA A 38 4.02 -16.45 13.12
N ALA A 39 2.78 -16.92 13.33
CA ALA A 39 2.45 -18.34 13.21
C ALA A 39 2.60 -18.85 11.78
N LEU A 40 2.42 -17.97 10.80
CA LEU A 40 2.57 -18.24 9.38
C LEU A 40 2.84 -16.93 8.63
N ILE A 41 3.65 -17.00 7.57
CA ILE A 41 3.90 -15.88 6.67
C ILE A 41 3.41 -16.26 5.28
N VAL A 42 2.43 -15.51 4.77
CA VAL A 42 1.75 -15.84 3.51
C VAL A 42 1.73 -14.68 2.55
N ALA A 43 1.81 -14.98 1.25
CA ALA A 43 1.73 -14.04 0.16
C ALA A 43 0.67 -14.52 -0.86
N PRO A 44 -0.60 -14.12 -0.72
CA PRO A 44 -1.64 -14.46 -1.70
C PRO A 44 -1.32 -13.84 -3.07
N ARG A 45 -1.70 -14.53 -4.15
CA ARG A 45 -1.47 -14.10 -5.53
C ARG A 45 -2.70 -13.44 -6.18
N SER A 46 -3.83 -13.47 -5.51
CA SER A 46 -5.07 -12.86 -6.00
C SER A 46 -5.91 -12.31 -4.84
N VAL A 47 -6.87 -11.46 -5.19
CA VAL A 47 -7.85 -10.90 -4.25
C VAL A 47 -8.68 -12.01 -3.60
N GLU A 48 -9.05 -13.05 -4.39
CA GLU A 48 -9.84 -14.20 -3.93
C GLU A 48 -9.05 -15.04 -2.92
N GLU A 49 -7.74 -15.25 -3.15
CA GLU A 49 -6.89 -15.91 -2.15
C GLU A 49 -6.79 -15.09 -0.88
N CYS A 50 -6.57 -13.76 -0.98
CA CYS A 50 -6.55 -12.85 0.15
C CYS A 50 -7.87 -12.92 0.95
N ALA A 51 -9.00 -12.86 0.25
CA ALA A 51 -10.34 -12.94 0.85
C ALA A 51 -10.56 -14.24 1.63
N LYS A 52 -10.17 -15.37 1.07
CA LYS A 52 -10.28 -16.68 1.73
C LYS A 52 -9.36 -16.77 2.95
N VAL A 53 -8.12 -16.26 2.87
CA VAL A 53 -7.19 -16.20 4.01
C VAL A 53 -7.81 -15.39 5.14
N LEU A 54 -8.34 -14.18 4.86
CA LEU A 54 -8.98 -13.34 5.88
C LEU A 54 -10.21 -14.01 6.48
N ALA A 55 -11.06 -14.64 5.68
CA ALA A 55 -12.24 -15.37 6.17
C ALA A 55 -11.86 -16.51 7.15
N ILE A 56 -10.82 -17.30 6.80
CA ILE A 56 -10.32 -18.37 7.69
C ILE A 56 -9.78 -17.77 8.98
N CYS A 57 -8.96 -16.71 8.89
CA CYS A 57 -8.40 -16.04 10.06
C CYS A 57 -9.50 -15.49 10.98
N ASN A 58 -10.50 -14.82 10.41
CA ASN A 58 -11.64 -14.27 11.16
C ASN A 58 -12.42 -15.36 11.90
N ALA A 59 -12.77 -16.45 11.21
CA ALA A 59 -13.48 -17.58 11.82
C ALA A 59 -12.68 -18.24 12.94
N ALA A 60 -11.35 -18.31 12.80
CA ALA A 60 -10.45 -18.92 13.78
C ALA A 60 -9.92 -17.94 14.84
N ARG A 61 -10.31 -16.65 14.77
CA ARG A 61 -9.80 -15.56 15.61
C ARG A 61 -8.26 -15.46 15.58
N ILE A 62 -7.69 -15.60 14.39
CA ILE A 62 -6.26 -15.39 14.12
C ILE A 62 -6.08 -13.94 13.67
N GLY A 63 -5.18 -13.22 14.33
CA GLY A 63 -4.81 -11.86 13.92
C GLY A 63 -4.09 -11.86 12.58
N VAL A 64 -4.34 -10.85 11.76
CA VAL A 64 -3.67 -10.66 10.47
C VAL A 64 -2.93 -9.33 10.48
N VAL A 65 -1.63 -9.38 10.21
CA VAL A 65 -0.81 -8.18 10.04
C VAL A 65 -0.48 -8.04 8.56
N PRO A 66 -1.12 -7.11 7.84
CA PRO A 66 -0.79 -6.87 6.44
C PRO A 66 0.55 -6.12 6.33
N GLN A 67 1.39 -6.55 5.39
CA GLN A 67 2.67 -5.91 5.15
C GLN A 67 2.89 -5.67 3.65
N GLY A 68 3.25 -4.44 3.31
CA GLY A 68 3.76 -4.05 2.00
C GLY A 68 5.29 -4.12 1.96
N GLY A 69 5.96 -3.00 1.62
CA GLY A 69 7.41 -2.91 1.51
C GLY A 69 8.18 -2.86 2.84
N ASN A 70 7.50 -2.96 3.97
CA ASN A 70 8.07 -2.91 5.34
C ASN A 70 8.96 -1.67 5.59
N THR A 71 8.57 -0.52 5.07
CA THR A 71 9.32 0.75 5.18
C THR A 71 8.80 1.69 6.27
N GLY A 72 7.75 1.28 6.99
CA GLY A 72 7.14 2.05 8.07
C GLY A 72 7.99 2.08 9.34
N TYR A 73 7.77 3.12 10.18
CA TYR A 73 8.55 3.35 11.40
C TYR A 73 7.78 3.11 12.69
N CYS A 74 6.48 2.83 12.62
CA CYS A 74 5.62 2.73 13.81
C CYS A 74 5.34 1.29 14.25
N GLY A 75 5.95 0.30 13.61
CA GLY A 75 5.77 -1.13 13.94
C GLY A 75 4.44 -1.74 13.52
N GLY A 76 3.55 -1.01 12.82
CA GLY A 76 2.22 -1.50 12.42
C GLY A 76 2.24 -2.66 11.43
N ALA A 77 3.37 -2.90 10.76
CA ALA A 77 3.58 -4.03 9.85
C ALA A 77 4.35 -5.20 10.49
N THR A 78 4.61 -5.16 11.80
CA THR A 78 5.34 -6.20 12.54
C THR A 78 4.36 -7.03 13.37
N PRO A 79 4.24 -8.34 13.18
CA PRO A 79 3.42 -9.20 14.04
C PRO A 79 4.13 -9.44 15.37
N PHE A 80 3.40 -9.39 16.50
CA PHE A 80 3.96 -9.55 17.85
C PHE A 80 3.61 -10.86 18.54
N ASP A 81 2.59 -11.57 18.03
CA ASP A 81 2.13 -12.84 18.57
C ASP A 81 2.40 -13.97 17.59
N GLY A 82 3.48 -14.71 17.80
CA GLY A 82 3.90 -15.83 16.96
C GLY A 82 2.96 -17.04 16.98
N GLU A 83 2.02 -17.09 17.91
CA GLU A 83 1.06 -18.18 17.99
C GLU A 83 -0.29 -17.83 17.35
N ARG A 84 -0.70 -16.54 17.40
CA ARG A 84 -2.04 -16.09 17.05
C ARG A 84 -2.11 -15.04 15.95
N GLN A 85 -0.98 -14.69 15.35
CA GLN A 85 -0.94 -13.75 14.23
C GLN A 85 -0.26 -14.38 13.02
N ILE A 86 -0.80 -14.07 11.84
CA ILE A 86 -0.11 -14.32 10.56
C ILE A 86 0.39 -13.00 9.97
N LEU A 87 1.48 -13.08 9.21
CA LEU A 87 1.96 -11.98 8.38
C LEU A 87 1.45 -12.16 6.96
N LEU A 88 0.69 -11.20 6.47
CA LEU A 88 0.10 -11.21 5.13
C LEU A 88 0.87 -10.27 4.20
N LEU A 89 1.67 -10.82 3.31
CA LEU A 89 2.48 -10.05 2.36
C LEU A 89 1.71 -9.78 1.07
N LEU A 90 1.66 -8.52 0.64
CA LEU A 90 0.96 -8.13 -0.58
C LEU A 90 1.82 -8.16 -1.84
N ARG A 91 3.10 -8.53 -1.73
CA ARG A 91 4.11 -8.48 -2.79
C ARG A 91 3.76 -9.23 -4.09
N ARG A 92 2.81 -10.19 -4.05
CA ARG A 92 2.36 -10.94 -5.24
C ARG A 92 1.15 -10.30 -5.93
N LEU A 93 0.49 -9.34 -5.31
CA LEU A 93 -0.49 -8.47 -5.92
C LEU A 93 0.25 -7.25 -6.49
N ASN A 94 1.00 -7.42 -7.57
CA ASN A 94 2.00 -6.45 -8.03
C ASN A 94 1.85 -6.02 -9.49
N ARG A 95 0.64 -6.11 -10.04
CA ARG A 95 0.36 -5.71 -11.42
C ARG A 95 -0.11 -4.27 -11.49
N VAL A 96 0.42 -3.50 -12.43
CA VAL A 96 -0.25 -2.33 -12.97
C VAL A 96 -1.33 -2.84 -13.91
N ARG A 97 -2.60 -2.67 -13.53
CA ARG A 97 -3.74 -3.23 -14.26
C ARG A 97 -4.09 -2.40 -15.50
N ASP A 98 -3.99 -1.06 -15.36
CA ASP A 98 -4.34 -0.13 -16.44
C ASP A 98 -3.69 1.24 -16.23
N ILE A 99 -3.45 1.98 -17.33
CA ILE A 99 -3.08 3.39 -17.34
C ILE A 99 -3.88 4.10 -18.43
N ASP A 100 -4.85 4.89 -18.01
CA ASP A 100 -5.62 5.75 -18.90
C ASP A 100 -4.95 7.13 -19.01
N ALA A 101 -4.28 7.35 -20.15
CA ALA A 101 -3.60 8.61 -20.41
C ALA A 101 -4.55 9.79 -20.72
N VAL A 102 -5.80 9.51 -21.10
CA VAL A 102 -6.83 10.53 -21.37
C VAL A 102 -7.53 10.93 -20.07
N GLY A 103 -7.90 9.93 -19.25
CA GLY A 103 -8.51 10.14 -17.94
C GLY A 103 -7.51 10.51 -16.85
N PHE A 104 -6.21 10.43 -17.13
CA PHE A 104 -5.13 10.69 -16.14
C PHE A 104 -5.26 9.79 -14.92
N THR A 105 -5.40 8.47 -15.13
CA THR A 105 -5.51 7.52 -14.03
C THR A 105 -4.59 6.32 -14.20
N LEU A 106 -4.20 5.74 -13.06
CA LEU A 106 -3.45 4.50 -12.96
C LEU A 106 -4.18 3.55 -12.02
N THR A 107 -4.53 2.36 -12.51
CA THR A 107 -5.10 1.27 -11.70
C THR A 107 -3.99 0.27 -11.39
N ALA A 108 -3.67 0.11 -10.12
CA ALA A 108 -2.59 -0.78 -9.70
C ALA A 108 -2.94 -1.58 -8.45
N GLU A 109 -2.34 -2.76 -8.34
CA GLU A 109 -2.44 -3.62 -7.17
C GLU A 109 -1.57 -3.11 -6.02
N ALA A 110 -1.94 -3.46 -4.80
CA ALA A 110 -1.36 -2.93 -3.56
C ALA A 110 0.12 -3.25 -3.36
N GLY A 111 0.61 -4.36 -3.93
CA GLY A 111 2.01 -4.79 -3.87
C GLY A 111 2.91 -4.16 -4.93
N VAL A 112 2.38 -3.30 -5.81
CA VAL A 112 3.22 -2.57 -6.77
C VAL A 112 4.13 -1.62 -6.00
N VAL A 113 5.44 -1.68 -6.29
CA VAL A 113 6.43 -0.76 -5.72
C VAL A 113 6.20 0.64 -6.30
N LEU A 114 6.27 1.67 -5.46
CA LEU A 114 5.97 3.05 -5.88
C LEU A 114 6.82 3.49 -7.08
N ALA A 115 8.12 3.22 -7.06
CA ALA A 115 9.01 3.55 -8.18
C ALA A 115 8.60 2.88 -9.50
N ALA A 116 8.07 1.65 -9.44
CA ALA A 116 7.57 0.94 -10.63
C ALA A 116 6.28 1.59 -11.17
N ALA A 117 5.36 1.99 -10.28
CA ALA A 117 4.16 2.73 -10.68
C ALA A 117 4.50 4.08 -11.31
N GLN A 118 5.47 4.81 -10.73
CA GLN A 118 5.98 6.08 -11.29
C GLN A 118 6.63 5.88 -12.67
N ALA A 119 7.42 4.82 -12.84
CA ALA A 119 8.05 4.49 -14.12
C ALA A 119 6.99 4.21 -15.20
N ALA A 120 5.99 3.37 -14.88
CA ALA A 120 4.90 3.05 -15.79
C ALA A 120 4.09 4.30 -16.21
N ALA A 121 3.81 5.21 -15.26
CA ALA A 121 3.16 6.50 -15.57
C ALA A 121 4.03 7.36 -16.49
N ARG A 122 5.35 7.43 -16.21
CA ARG A 122 6.31 8.22 -16.99
C ARG A 122 6.43 7.76 -18.44
N GLU A 123 6.36 6.46 -18.70
CA GLU A 123 6.34 5.90 -20.07
C GLU A 123 5.14 6.39 -20.90
N ARG A 124 4.09 6.85 -20.24
CA ARG A 124 2.89 7.45 -20.86
C ARG A 124 2.92 8.99 -20.83
N GLY A 125 4.06 9.61 -20.48
CA GLY A 125 4.18 11.08 -20.37
C GLY A 125 3.46 11.66 -19.16
N LEU A 126 3.17 10.83 -18.14
CA LEU A 126 2.42 11.18 -16.95
C LEU A 126 3.28 11.15 -15.70
N LEU A 127 2.80 11.80 -14.64
CA LEU A 127 3.40 11.88 -13.32
C LEU A 127 2.46 11.29 -12.28
N LEU A 128 2.93 10.30 -11.52
CA LEU A 128 2.38 9.95 -10.22
C LEU A 128 3.13 10.76 -9.16
N PRO A 129 2.52 11.80 -8.56
CA PRO A 129 3.26 12.80 -7.78
C PRO A 129 3.55 12.39 -6.33
N LEU A 130 3.25 11.15 -5.95
CA LEU A 130 3.66 10.61 -4.65
C LEU A 130 5.16 10.33 -4.70
N SER A 131 5.96 10.98 -3.82
CA SER A 131 7.42 10.84 -3.80
C SER A 131 7.94 10.91 -2.37
N MET A 132 8.72 9.90 -1.98
CA MET A 132 9.28 9.76 -0.64
C MET A 132 10.61 9.00 -0.67
N GLY A 133 11.39 9.06 0.41
CA GLY A 133 12.71 8.43 0.48
C GLY A 133 12.73 6.91 0.28
N SER A 134 11.60 6.23 0.50
CA SER A 134 11.45 4.78 0.37
C SER A 134 10.83 4.33 -0.97
N GLU A 135 10.68 5.20 -1.98
CA GLU A 135 9.95 4.90 -3.22
C GLU A 135 10.46 3.66 -3.97
N GLY A 136 11.74 3.31 -3.79
CA GLY A 136 12.34 2.10 -4.40
C GLY A 136 11.93 0.78 -3.75
N SER A 137 11.27 0.80 -2.58
CA SER A 137 10.89 -0.40 -1.82
C SER A 137 9.48 -0.35 -1.22
N CYS A 138 8.93 0.84 -0.93
CA CYS A 138 7.56 0.93 -0.44
C CYS A 138 6.55 0.49 -1.52
N GLN A 139 5.45 -0.09 -1.06
CA GLN A 139 4.38 -0.58 -1.93
C GLN A 139 3.13 0.29 -1.80
N LEU A 140 2.37 0.41 -2.88
CA LEU A 140 1.19 1.29 -2.94
C LEU A 140 0.21 1.03 -1.80
N GLY A 141 -0.13 -0.23 -1.52
CA GLY A 141 -1.07 -0.56 -0.43
C GLY A 141 -0.63 -0.04 0.93
N GLY A 142 0.68 -0.13 1.24
CA GLY A 142 1.25 0.43 2.46
C GLY A 142 1.18 1.96 2.49
N ASN A 143 1.50 2.61 1.37
CA ASN A 143 1.42 4.07 1.24
C ASN A 143 -0.01 4.58 1.45
N LEU A 144 -1.00 3.87 0.91
CA LEU A 144 -2.42 4.20 1.06
C LEU A 144 -2.92 3.93 2.48
N ALA A 145 -2.57 2.76 3.04
CA ALA A 145 -2.96 2.37 4.39
C ALA A 145 -2.42 3.32 5.47
N THR A 146 -1.28 3.96 5.24
CA THR A 146 -0.68 4.95 6.16
C THR A 146 -0.98 6.39 5.77
N ASN A 147 -1.73 6.62 4.70
CA ASN A 147 -1.95 7.94 4.10
C ASN A 147 -0.62 8.68 3.91
N ALA A 148 0.32 8.04 3.24
CA ALA A 148 1.67 8.54 3.09
C ALA A 148 1.70 9.92 2.41
N GLY A 149 2.54 10.78 2.94
CA GLY A 149 2.89 12.06 2.32
C GLY A 149 4.18 11.97 1.53
N GLY A 150 4.85 13.09 1.37
CA GLY A 150 6.14 13.18 0.69
C GLY A 150 6.48 14.61 0.30
N LEU A 151 7.48 14.79 -0.55
CA LEU A 151 7.98 16.10 -0.93
C LEU A 151 6.95 16.93 -1.76
N ALA A 152 6.04 16.26 -2.46
CA ALA A 152 5.11 16.90 -3.38
C ALA A 152 3.73 17.25 -2.73
N VAL A 153 3.57 17.00 -1.43
CA VAL A 153 2.29 17.15 -0.71
C VAL A 153 1.69 18.55 -0.81
N LEU A 154 2.50 19.60 -0.73
CA LEU A 154 2.02 20.99 -0.83
C LEU A 154 1.35 21.29 -2.17
N ARG A 155 1.74 20.59 -3.23
CA ARG A 155 1.16 20.78 -4.57
C ARG A 155 0.05 19.80 -4.89
N TYR A 156 0.23 18.52 -4.53
CA TYR A 156 -0.61 17.43 -5.03
C TYR A 156 -1.38 16.69 -3.93
N GLY A 157 -1.19 17.08 -2.68
CA GLY A 157 -1.80 16.39 -1.54
C GLY A 157 -1.07 15.13 -1.11
N THR A 158 -1.65 14.43 -0.15
CA THR A 158 -1.20 13.15 0.40
C THR A 158 -1.67 12.00 -0.49
N ALA A 159 -1.33 10.75 -0.13
CA ALA A 159 -1.83 9.56 -0.81
C ALA A 159 -3.36 9.52 -0.90
N ARG A 160 -4.06 9.97 0.16
CA ARG A 160 -5.53 10.07 0.20
C ARG A 160 -6.09 10.93 -0.93
N ASP A 161 -5.47 12.08 -1.18
CA ASP A 161 -5.94 13.05 -2.16
C ASP A 161 -5.78 12.55 -3.59
N LEU A 162 -4.87 11.59 -3.82
CA LEU A 162 -4.61 10.98 -5.12
C LEU A 162 -5.50 9.76 -5.41
N VAL A 163 -6.26 9.24 -4.43
CA VAL A 163 -7.06 8.02 -4.62
C VAL A 163 -8.45 8.35 -5.14
N LEU A 164 -8.77 7.86 -6.34
CA LEU A 164 -10.10 7.95 -6.94
C LEU A 164 -10.97 6.73 -6.61
N GLY A 165 -10.39 5.55 -6.57
CA GLY A 165 -11.08 4.30 -6.29
C GLY A 165 -10.23 3.33 -5.48
N LEU A 166 -10.88 2.40 -4.77
CA LEU A 166 -10.22 1.47 -3.89
C LEU A 166 -10.86 0.08 -3.95
N GLU A 167 -10.02 -0.95 -3.84
CA GLU A 167 -10.43 -2.34 -3.62
C GLU A 167 -9.86 -2.81 -2.29
N VAL A 168 -10.72 -3.32 -1.42
CA VAL A 168 -10.38 -3.73 -0.05
C VAL A 168 -11.01 -5.08 0.26
N VAL A 169 -10.26 -5.95 0.91
CA VAL A 169 -10.78 -7.17 1.52
C VAL A 169 -11.05 -6.90 3.00
N LEU A 170 -12.30 -7.06 3.40
CA LEU A 170 -12.72 -6.92 4.80
C LEU A 170 -12.32 -8.14 5.64
N PRO A 171 -12.28 -8.02 6.98
CA PRO A 171 -11.96 -9.15 7.85
C PRO A 171 -12.84 -10.38 7.63
N SER A 172 -14.09 -10.19 7.23
CA SER A 172 -15.03 -11.29 6.88
C SER A 172 -14.66 -12.06 5.60
N GLY A 173 -13.70 -11.56 4.82
CA GLY A 173 -13.40 -12.05 3.48
C GLY A 173 -14.28 -11.41 2.39
N ALA A 174 -15.23 -10.54 2.73
CA ALA A 174 -15.99 -9.80 1.72
C ALA A 174 -15.06 -8.81 0.99
N VAL A 175 -15.22 -8.70 -0.33
CA VAL A 175 -14.48 -7.76 -1.16
C VAL A 175 -15.34 -6.54 -1.42
N LEU A 176 -14.87 -5.38 -0.97
CA LEU A 176 -15.40 -4.09 -1.36
C LEU A 176 -14.57 -3.59 -2.54
N SER A 177 -15.14 -3.54 -3.73
CA SER A 177 -14.44 -3.07 -4.93
C SER A 177 -15.17 -1.90 -5.56
N GLU A 178 -14.57 -0.72 -5.41
CA GLU A 178 -15.02 0.53 -6.01
C GLU A 178 -13.84 1.16 -6.78
N LEU A 179 -13.34 0.45 -7.79
CA LEU A 179 -12.25 0.92 -8.65
C LEU A 179 -12.78 1.91 -9.70
N LYS A 180 -13.41 2.98 -9.22
CA LYS A 180 -13.92 4.07 -10.05
C LYS A 180 -12.80 5.05 -10.37
N SER A 181 -12.84 5.64 -11.57
CA SER A 181 -11.89 6.67 -12.04
C SER A 181 -12.49 8.08 -12.03
N LEU A 182 -13.67 8.25 -11.43
CA LEU A 182 -14.36 9.53 -11.40
C LEU A 182 -13.73 10.48 -10.36
N ARG A 183 -13.32 11.67 -10.81
CA ARG A 183 -12.83 12.74 -9.92
C ARG A 183 -13.92 13.34 -9.04
N LYS A 184 -15.16 13.32 -9.52
CA LYS A 184 -16.34 13.73 -8.78
C LYS A 184 -17.36 12.61 -8.80
N ASP A 185 -17.58 11.99 -7.66
CA ASP A 185 -18.62 10.99 -7.44
C ASP A 185 -19.41 11.36 -6.18
N ASN A 186 -20.66 11.78 -6.39
CA ASN A 186 -21.57 12.14 -5.29
C ASN A 186 -22.53 10.99 -4.94
N THR A 187 -22.23 9.77 -5.38
CA THR A 187 -23.08 8.59 -5.18
C THR A 187 -22.74 7.91 -3.86
N GLY A 188 -23.58 8.07 -2.85
CA GLY A 188 -23.43 7.40 -1.56
C GLY A 188 -22.34 7.99 -0.66
N TYR A 189 -21.92 7.21 0.32
CA TYR A 189 -20.83 7.58 1.23
C TYR A 189 -19.46 7.36 0.60
N ASP A 190 -18.49 8.17 0.98
CA ASP A 190 -17.08 7.98 0.59
C ASP A 190 -16.41 6.90 1.47
N LEU A 191 -16.70 5.64 1.15
CA LEU A 191 -16.18 4.50 1.91
C LEU A 191 -14.67 4.34 1.78
N LYS A 192 -14.06 4.71 0.63
CA LYS A 192 -12.60 4.59 0.44
C LYS A 192 -11.81 5.37 1.49
N SER A 193 -12.32 6.53 1.91
CA SER A 193 -11.66 7.37 2.91
C SER A 193 -11.60 6.76 4.31
N LEU A 194 -12.40 5.74 4.61
CA LEU A 194 -12.30 4.97 5.87
C LEU A 194 -11.03 4.11 5.90
N PHE A 195 -10.63 3.56 4.77
CA PHE A 195 -9.49 2.63 4.68
C PHE A 195 -8.16 3.35 4.49
N LEU A 196 -8.19 4.54 3.90
CA LEU A 196 -6.99 5.36 3.71
C LEU A 196 -6.52 5.93 5.05
N GLY A 197 -5.34 5.52 5.50
CA GLY A 197 -4.82 5.86 6.82
C GLY A 197 -5.32 4.96 7.95
N SER A 198 -6.03 3.85 7.65
CA SER A 198 -6.51 2.89 8.67
C SER A 198 -5.43 1.89 9.12
N GLU A 199 -4.28 1.88 8.47
CA GLU A 199 -3.14 0.99 8.75
C GLU A 199 -3.49 -0.51 8.80
N GLY A 200 -4.46 -0.93 7.95
CA GLY A 200 -4.91 -2.32 7.87
C GLY A 200 -5.88 -2.75 8.97
N THR A 201 -6.29 -1.87 9.89
CA THR A 201 -7.17 -2.20 11.01
C THR A 201 -8.62 -2.45 10.60
N LEU A 202 -9.06 -1.88 9.47
CA LEU A 202 -10.44 -2.02 8.95
C LEU A 202 -10.54 -3.02 7.79
N GLY A 203 -9.44 -3.31 7.13
CA GLY A 203 -9.38 -4.21 5.97
C GLY A 203 -8.03 -4.11 5.26
N VAL A 204 -7.83 -4.99 4.30
CA VAL A 204 -6.59 -5.09 3.52
C VAL A 204 -6.82 -4.47 2.14
N ILE A 205 -6.13 -3.38 1.83
CA ILE A 205 -6.15 -2.76 0.50
C ILE A 205 -5.46 -3.70 -0.49
N THR A 206 -6.13 -4.04 -1.60
CA THR A 206 -5.62 -4.94 -2.63
C THR A 206 -5.36 -4.26 -3.96
N ALA A 207 -6.08 -3.18 -4.28
CA ALA A 207 -5.83 -2.35 -5.45
C ALA A 207 -6.38 -0.93 -5.26
N ALA A 208 -5.92 -0.01 -6.08
CA ALA A 208 -6.42 1.36 -6.12
C ALA A 208 -6.39 1.93 -7.53
N VAL A 209 -7.25 2.93 -7.75
CA VAL A 209 -7.17 3.86 -8.88
C VAL A 209 -6.58 5.16 -8.36
N LEU A 210 -5.45 5.57 -8.94
CA LEU A 210 -4.69 6.75 -8.56
C LEU A 210 -4.80 7.82 -9.63
N GLU A 211 -4.94 9.07 -9.22
CA GLU A 211 -4.88 10.22 -10.10
C GLU A 211 -3.45 10.46 -10.57
N LEU A 212 -3.30 10.69 -11.87
CA LEU A 212 -2.08 11.10 -12.51
C LEU A 212 -2.15 12.56 -12.97
N HIS A 213 -0.99 13.15 -13.19
CA HIS A 213 -0.84 14.51 -13.70
C HIS A 213 0.04 14.50 -14.95
N PRO A 214 -0.03 15.52 -15.81
CA PRO A 214 0.93 15.69 -16.89
C PRO A 214 2.36 15.75 -16.34
N ALA A 215 3.28 15.02 -16.97
CA ALA A 215 4.69 15.12 -16.60
C ALA A 215 5.23 16.52 -16.85
N PRO A 216 6.08 17.09 -15.98
CA PRO A 216 6.70 18.39 -16.22
C PRO A 216 7.58 18.32 -17.46
N ARG A 217 7.46 19.31 -18.36
CA ARG A 217 8.23 19.38 -19.62
C ARG A 217 9.73 19.63 -19.39
N SER A 218 10.05 20.30 -18.29
CA SER A 218 11.43 20.56 -17.88
C SER A 218 11.53 20.63 -16.36
N ARG A 219 12.70 20.34 -15.85
CA ARG A 219 13.04 20.50 -14.43
C ARG A 219 14.33 21.30 -14.36
N GLN A 220 14.32 22.36 -13.56
CA GLN A 220 15.52 23.15 -13.31
C GLN A 220 15.79 23.16 -11.81
N THR A 221 17.06 23.13 -11.44
CA THR A 221 17.51 23.17 -10.05
C THR A 221 18.32 24.43 -9.83
N ALA A 222 17.99 25.17 -8.77
CA ALA A 222 18.74 26.35 -8.36
C ALA A 222 19.24 26.20 -6.92
N TRP A 223 20.43 26.66 -6.66
CA TRP A 223 20.96 26.80 -5.31
C TRP A 223 20.88 28.28 -4.93
N ILE A 224 20.11 28.63 -3.90
CA ILE A 224 19.78 30.02 -3.59
C ILE A 224 20.17 30.32 -2.14
N GLY A 225 20.98 31.39 -1.95
CA GLY A 225 21.25 31.97 -0.65
C GLY A 225 20.18 33.00 -0.28
N VAL A 226 19.64 32.95 0.91
CA VAL A 226 18.66 33.89 1.45
C VAL A 226 19.11 34.48 2.77
N ALA A 227 18.68 35.73 3.06
CA ALA A 227 19.13 36.47 4.24
C ALA A 227 18.44 36.02 5.56
N SER A 228 17.29 35.32 5.47
CA SER A 228 16.51 34.89 6.63
C SER A 228 15.59 33.74 6.29
N VAL A 229 15.05 33.06 7.32
CA VAL A 229 14.01 32.04 7.18
C VAL A 229 12.74 32.62 6.54
N ASP A 230 12.34 33.83 6.93
CA ASP A 230 11.16 34.50 6.32
C ASP A 230 11.37 34.75 4.83
N ALA A 231 12.59 35.07 4.41
CA ALA A 231 12.90 35.21 2.98
C ALA A 231 12.82 33.88 2.25
N ALA A 232 13.24 32.77 2.88
CA ALA A 232 13.08 31.42 2.33
C ALA A 232 11.58 31.04 2.16
N CYS A 233 10.76 31.32 3.18
CA CYS A 233 9.33 31.05 3.13
C CYS A 233 8.62 31.85 2.02
N ARG A 234 8.97 33.14 1.85
CA ARG A 234 8.44 33.98 0.76
C ARG A 234 8.88 33.50 -0.63
N LEU A 235 10.06 32.92 -0.75
CA LEU A 235 10.54 32.36 -2.01
C LEU A 235 9.79 31.06 -2.39
N LEU A 236 9.35 30.29 -1.38
CA LEU A 236 8.62 29.04 -1.58
C LEU A 236 7.13 29.28 -1.92
N ALA A 237 6.52 30.37 -1.46
CA ALA A 237 5.11 30.72 -1.69
C ALA A 237 4.86 31.26 -3.10
#